data_a93b725dab6c08a2d015716e820e3ae4
#
_entry.id   a93b725dab6c08a2d015716e820e3ae4
#
_cell.length_a   1.000
_cell.length_b   1.000
_cell.length_c   1.000
_cell.angle_alpha   90.00
_cell.angle_beta   90.00
_cell.angle_gamma   90.00
#
_symmetry.space_group_name_H-M   'P 1'
#
loop_
_entity.id
_entity.type
_entity.pdbx_description
1 polymer ?
#
loop_
_entity_poly.entity_id
_entity_poly.type
_entity_poly.pdbx_seq_one_letter_code
_entity_poly.pdbx_strand_id
1 'polypeptide(L)' 'MLAQVKPENGKYLVQVYRIHEFLGRKTWQTIAEFKNQSEAIELREYCRYGNHGKKIALMRFNYLATHKK' A
#
# COMPACT_ATOMS: atom_id res chain seq x y z
N MET A 1 9.15 7.18 -2.65
CA MET A 1 8.81 5.74 -2.49
C MET A 1 8.10 5.25 -3.73
N LEU A 2 8.45 4.08 -4.22
CA LEU A 2 7.75 3.48 -5.34
C LEU A 2 6.43 2.86 -4.86
N ALA A 3 5.36 3.16 -5.56
CA ALA A 3 4.03 2.67 -5.23
C ALA A 3 3.24 2.39 -6.50
N GLN A 4 2.34 1.42 -6.42
CA GLN A 4 1.50 1.05 -7.55
C GLN A 4 0.10 0.67 -7.08
N VAL A 5 -0.85 0.71 -8.00
CA VAL A 5 -2.19 0.15 -7.82
C VAL A 5 -2.27 -1.11 -8.67
N LYS A 6 -2.65 -2.22 -8.04
CA LYS A 6 -2.82 -3.50 -8.72
C LYS A 6 -4.29 -3.93 -8.63
N PRO A 7 -4.99 -4.04 -9.75
CA PRO A 7 -6.36 -4.57 -9.72
C PRO A 7 -6.34 -6.08 -9.47
N GLU A 8 -7.20 -6.53 -8.57
CA GLU A 8 -7.29 -7.96 -8.25
C GLU A 8 -8.65 -8.28 -7.67
N ASN A 9 -9.35 -9.22 -8.29
CA ASN A 9 -10.64 -9.73 -7.80
C ASN A 9 -11.67 -8.63 -7.46
N GLY A 10 -11.79 -7.63 -8.33
CA GLY A 10 -12.75 -6.54 -8.15
C GLY A 10 -12.31 -5.49 -7.11
N LYS A 11 -11.08 -5.57 -6.67
CA LYS A 11 -10.51 -4.61 -5.74
C LYS A 11 -9.27 -3.98 -6.33
N TYR A 12 -8.82 -2.91 -5.72
CA TYR A 12 -7.60 -2.21 -6.12
C TYR A 12 -6.64 -2.21 -4.94
N LEU A 13 -5.55 -2.94 -5.09
CA LEU A 13 -4.53 -3.05 -4.05
C LEU A 13 -3.52 -1.93 -4.22
N VAL A 14 -3.19 -1.25 -3.14
CA VAL A 14 -2.10 -0.28 -3.13
C VAL A 14 -0.88 -0.96 -2.55
N GLN A 15 0.20 -0.99 -3.31
CA GLN A 15 1.42 -1.68 -2.95
C GLN A 15 2.61 -0.74 -2.98
N VAL A 16 3.52 -0.93 -2.06
CA VAL A 16 4.78 -0.20 -2.01
C VAL A 16 5.93 -1.18 -2.19
N TYR A 17 7.00 -0.69 -2.83
CA TYR A 17 8.18 -1.50 -3.11
C TYR A 17 9.16 -1.35 -1.96
N ARG A 18 9.51 -2.47 -1.37
CA ARG A 18 10.43 -2.49 -0.22
C ARG A 18 11.54 -3.50 -0.40
N ILE A 19 12.68 -3.17 0.20
CA ILE A 19 13.79 -4.10 0.33
C ILE A 19 13.65 -4.79 1.67
N HIS A 20 13.60 -6.11 1.66
CA HIS A 20 13.56 -6.87 2.90
C HIS A 20 14.99 -6.97 3.45
N GLU A 21 15.24 -6.34 4.59
CA GLU A 21 16.58 -6.19 5.14
C GLU A 21 17.29 -7.54 5.39
N PHE A 22 16.58 -8.51 5.92
CA PHE A 22 17.16 -9.80 6.27
C PHE A 22 17.41 -10.70 5.06
N LEU A 23 16.55 -10.63 4.07
CA LEU A 23 16.61 -11.52 2.92
C LEU A 23 17.20 -10.86 1.69
N GLY A 24 17.46 -9.57 1.75
CA GLY A 24 17.93 -8.81 0.59
C GLY A 24 16.94 -8.78 -0.57
N ARG A 25 15.72 -9.22 -0.37
CA ARG A 25 14.71 -9.28 -1.41
C ARG A 25 13.97 -7.98 -1.56
N LYS A 26 13.78 -7.61 -2.83
CA LYS A 26 12.92 -6.48 -3.18
C LYS A 26 11.55 -7.05 -3.49
N THR A 27 10.54 -6.55 -2.82
CA THR A 27 9.18 -7.07 -3.01
C THR A 27 8.15 -5.97 -2.88
N TRP A 28 7.02 -6.17 -3.55
CA TRP A 28 5.85 -5.32 -3.42
C TRP A 28 5.07 -5.77 -2.19
N GLN A 29 4.79 -4.82 -1.31
CA GLN A 29 4.00 -5.08 -0.12
C GLN A 29 2.66 -4.36 -0.23
N THR A 30 1.56 -5.09 -0.08
CA THR A 30 0.23 -4.50 -0.05
C THR A 30 0.02 -3.79 1.27
N ILE A 31 -0.34 -2.52 1.21
CA ILE A 31 -0.58 -1.70 2.40
C ILE A 31 -2.05 -1.32 2.57
N ALA A 32 -2.86 -1.44 1.52
CA ALA A 32 -4.28 -1.15 1.59
C ALA A 32 -5.00 -1.77 0.40
N GLU A 33 -6.32 -1.93 0.53
CA GLU A 33 -7.14 -2.30 -0.61
C GLU A 33 -8.42 -1.47 -0.61
N PHE A 34 -8.90 -1.16 -1.81
CA PHE A 34 -10.09 -0.34 -2.01
C PHE A 34 -10.96 -0.96 -3.07
N LYS A 35 -12.26 -0.72 -2.97
CA LYS A 35 -13.20 -1.08 -4.04
C LYS A 35 -13.23 -0.03 -5.13
N ASN A 36 -12.78 1.18 -4.83
CA ASN A 36 -12.82 2.33 -5.72
C ASN A 36 -11.41 2.68 -6.19
N GLN A 37 -11.24 2.72 -7.51
CA GLN A 37 -9.94 3.02 -8.11
C GLN A 37 -9.42 4.40 -7.72
N SER A 38 -10.27 5.39 -7.64
CA SER A 38 -9.83 6.76 -7.31
C SER A 38 -9.25 6.84 -5.91
N GLU A 39 -9.79 6.12 -4.95
CA GLU A 39 -9.22 6.06 -3.60
C GLU A 39 -7.85 5.40 -3.59
N ALA A 40 -7.70 4.32 -4.34
CA ALA A 40 -6.42 3.64 -4.45
C ALA A 40 -5.36 4.53 -5.09
N ILE A 41 -5.73 5.25 -6.14
CA ILE A 41 -4.81 6.19 -6.81
C ILE A 41 -4.42 7.31 -5.86
N GLU A 42 -5.35 7.82 -5.07
CA GLU A 42 -5.06 8.86 -4.09
C GLU A 42 -4.00 8.39 -3.08
N LEU A 43 -4.16 7.20 -2.53
CA LEU A 43 -3.16 6.67 -1.60
C LEU A 43 -1.83 6.43 -2.29
N ARG A 44 -1.84 5.93 -3.53
CA ARG A 44 -0.61 5.77 -4.30
C ARG A 44 0.15 7.09 -4.44
N GLU A 45 -0.57 8.18 -4.73
CA GLU A 45 0.04 9.49 -4.86
C GLU A 45 0.64 9.96 -3.53
N TYR A 46 -0.04 9.72 -2.43
CA TYR A 46 0.52 9.99 -1.11
C TYR A 46 1.83 9.23 -0.88
N CYS A 47 1.88 7.97 -1.28
CA CYS A 47 3.09 7.17 -1.12
C CYS A 47 4.25 7.67 -1.97
N ARG A 48 3.94 8.18 -3.17
CA ARG A 48 4.96 8.65 -4.12
C ARG A 48 5.53 10.00 -3.76
N TYR A 49 4.70 10.93 -3.34
CA TYR A 49 5.09 12.35 -3.29
C TYR A 49 5.01 12.94 -1.89
N GLY A 50 4.54 12.21 -0.93
CA GLY A 50 4.06 12.84 0.24
C GLY A 50 4.91 12.78 1.47
N ASN A 51 4.77 13.81 2.29
CA ASN A 51 5.13 13.84 3.68
C ASN A 51 3.97 13.30 4.51
N HIS A 52 3.50 12.11 4.15
CA HIS A 52 2.28 11.55 4.70
C HIS A 52 2.53 10.25 5.47
N GLY A 53 3.72 10.14 6.02
CA GLY A 53 4.11 8.94 6.74
C GLY A 53 3.11 8.53 7.83
N LYS A 54 2.58 9.52 8.55
CA LYS A 54 1.60 9.26 9.60
C LYS A 54 0.29 8.70 9.04
N LYS A 55 -0.22 9.28 7.97
CA LYS A 55 -1.44 8.81 7.32
C LYS A 55 -1.25 7.41 6.75
N ILE A 56 -0.14 7.19 6.08
CA ILE A 56 0.18 5.89 5.50
C ILE A 56 0.33 4.82 6.57
N ALA A 57 1.01 5.16 7.66
CA ALA A 57 1.17 4.23 8.77
C ALA A 57 -0.18 3.85 9.39
N LEU A 58 -1.08 4.82 9.53
CA LEU A 58 -2.41 4.57 10.05
C LEU A 58 -3.24 3.68 9.12
N MET A 59 -3.19 3.95 7.82
CA MET A 59 -3.90 3.14 6.83
C MET A 59 -3.36 1.71 6.78
N ARG A 60 -2.03 1.57 6.85
CA ARG A 60 -1.40 0.26 6.90
C ARG A 60 -1.80 -0.50 8.16
N PHE A 61 -1.84 0.18 9.29
CA PHE A 61 -2.28 -0.42 10.55
C PHE A 61 -3.72 -0.93 10.44
N ASN A 62 -4.60 -0.10 9.88
CA ASN A 62 -6.00 -0.48 9.69
C ASN A 62 -6.14 -1.67 8.74
N TYR A 63 -5.36 -1.69 7.66
CA TYR A 63 -5.37 -2.81 6.73
C TYR A 63 -4.93 -4.11 7.43
N LEU A 64 -3.83 -4.07 8.15
CA LEU A 64 -3.33 -5.24 8.85
C LEU A 64 -4.30 -5.73 9.92
N ALA A 65 -4.98 -4.81 10.61
CA ALA A 65 -5.97 -5.16 11.62
C ALA A 65 -7.17 -5.87 11.01
N THR A 66 -7.61 -5.46 9.81
CA THR A 66 -8.74 -6.08 9.12
C THR A 66 -8.38 -7.38 8.41
N HIS A 67 -7.12 -7.55 8.03
CA HIS A 67 -6.65 -8.72 7.27
C HIS A 67 -5.77 -9.65 8.09
N LYS A 68 -5.80 -9.50 9.38
CA LYS A 68 -5.06 -10.37 10.28
C LYS A 68 -5.64 -11.77 10.26
N LYS A 69 -4.79 -12.72 10.06
CA LYS A 69 -5.16 -14.14 10.14
C LYS A 69 -4.86 -14.69 11.51
#